data_3f7d0eb4a1d733380007d000c0c9dfd6
#
_entry.id   3f7d0eb4a1d733380007d000c0c9dfd6
#
_cell.length_a   1.000
_cell.length_b   1.000
_cell.length_c   1.000
_cell.angle_alpha   90.00
_cell.angle_beta   90.00
_cell.angle_gamma   90.00
#
_symmetry.space_group_name_H-M   'P 1'
#
loop_
_entity.id
_entity.type
_entity.pdbx_description
1 polymer ?
#
loop_
_entity_poly.entity_id
_entity_poly.type
_entity_poly.pdbx_seq_one_letter_code
_entity_poly.pdbx_strand_id
1 'polypeptide(L)' 'MDVTDATFETEVINRSATTPVVVDLWAPWCEPCKSLGPILEKVIGETGGRVVLAKVNVDENP' A
#
# COMPACT_ATOMS: atom_id res chain seq x y z
N MET A 1 -3.31 -3.07 -3.37
CA MET A 1 -2.79 -4.45 -3.28
C MET A 1 -2.32 -4.71 -1.85
N ASP A 2 -2.67 -5.84 -1.31
CA ASP A 2 -2.22 -6.20 0.02
C ASP A 2 -0.83 -6.84 -0.04
N VAL A 3 0.09 -6.34 0.79
CA VAL A 3 1.48 -6.77 0.81
C VAL A 3 1.81 -7.29 2.20
N THR A 4 2.55 -8.39 2.26
CA THR A 4 3.01 -9.01 3.49
C THR A 4 4.53 -8.93 3.60
N ASP A 5 5.08 -9.29 4.76
CA ASP A 5 6.54 -9.40 4.93
C ASP A 5 7.15 -10.30 3.87
N ALA A 6 6.46 -11.39 3.51
CA ALA A 6 6.96 -12.35 2.53
C ALA A 6 6.98 -11.79 1.09
N THR A 7 6.12 -10.82 0.78
CA THR A 7 6.02 -10.26 -0.57
C THR A 7 6.56 -8.84 -0.71
N PHE A 8 6.96 -8.22 0.41
CA PHE A 8 7.37 -6.81 0.43
C PHE A 8 8.51 -6.51 -0.53
N GLU A 9 9.54 -7.32 -0.51
CA GLU A 9 10.71 -7.10 -1.38
C GLU A 9 10.31 -7.12 -2.86
N THR A 10 9.55 -8.13 -3.29
CA THR A 10 9.12 -8.26 -4.68
C THR A 10 8.12 -7.19 -5.08
N GLU A 11 7.10 -6.97 -4.25
CA GLU A 11 5.97 -6.11 -4.61
C GLU A 11 6.23 -4.62 -4.38
N VAL A 12 7.17 -4.27 -3.50
CA VAL A 12 7.49 -2.88 -3.19
C VAL A 12 8.89 -2.51 -3.67
N ILE A 13 9.91 -3.18 -3.14
CA ILE A 13 11.30 -2.79 -3.41
C ILE A 13 11.66 -2.99 -4.89
N ASN A 14 11.44 -4.18 -5.41
CA ASN A 14 11.78 -4.47 -6.81
C ASN A 14 10.87 -3.70 -7.78
N ARG A 15 9.59 -3.61 -7.47
CA ARG A 15 8.63 -2.88 -8.31
C ARG A 15 8.93 -1.39 -8.38
N SER A 16 9.41 -0.80 -7.30
CA SER A 16 9.72 0.63 -7.25
C SER A 16 10.84 1.04 -8.21
N ALA A 17 11.59 0.09 -8.73
CA ALA A 17 12.61 0.36 -9.75
C ALA A 17 11.99 0.82 -11.08
N THR A 18 10.75 0.43 -11.37
CA THR A 18 10.07 0.76 -12.63
C THR A 18 8.79 1.56 -12.44
N THR A 19 8.15 1.45 -11.27
CA THR A 19 6.86 2.08 -10.99
C THR A 19 6.87 2.67 -9.58
N PRO A 20 6.49 3.94 -9.38
CA PRO A 20 6.36 4.49 -8.03
C PRO A 20 5.37 3.68 -7.20
N VAL A 21 5.75 3.36 -5.97
CA VAL A 21 4.93 2.60 -5.04
C VAL A 21 4.69 3.43 -3.79
N VAL A 22 3.42 3.63 -3.44
CA VAL A 22 3.03 4.25 -2.17
C VAL A 22 2.71 3.14 -1.20
N VAL A 23 3.37 3.16 -0.03
CA VAL A 23 3.15 2.16 1.01
C VAL A 23 2.21 2.74 2.06
N ASP A 24 1.07 2.08 2.25
CA ASP A 24 0.07 2.44 3.27
C ASP A 24 0.19 1.46 4.43
N LEU A 25 0.76 1.94 5.54
CA LEU A 25 0.88 1.16 6.78
C LEU A 25 -0.40 1.37 7.59
N TRP A 26 -1.18 0.32 7.77
CA TRP A 26 -2.48 0.42 8.43
C TRP A 26 -2.68 -0.69 9.46
N ALA A 27 -3.69 -0.52 10.30
CA ALA A 27 -4.10 -1.54 11.27
C ALA A 27 -5.61 -1.44 11.51
N PRO A 28 -6.28 -2.56 11.89
CA PRO A 28 -7.72 -2.54 12.16
C PRO A 28 -8.14 -1.57 13.27
N TRP A 29 -7.24 -1.29 14.22
CA TRP A 29 -7.50 -0.37 15.34
C TRP A 29 -7.21 1.09 15.01
N CYS A 30 -6.69 1.37 13.84
CA CYS A 30 -6.31 2.73 13.43
C CYS A 30 -7.48 3.40 12.73
N GLU A 31 -8.25 4.23 13.45
CA GLU A 31 -9.40 4.91 12.86
C GLU A 31 -9.03 5.87 11.71
N PRO A 32 -7.97 6.72 11.84
CA PRO A 32 -7.55 7.55 10.72
C PRO A 32 -7.15 6.75 9.47
N CYS A 33 -6.58 5.57 9.67
CA CYS A 33 -6.19 4.69 8.56
C CYS A 33 -7.41 4.21 7.77
N LYS A 34 -8.51 3.92 8.47
CA LYS A 34 -9.75 3.47 7.85
C LYS A 34 -10.39 4.55 6.97
N SER A 35 -10.23 5.82 7.36
CA SER A 35 -10.72 6.95 6.58
C SER A 35 -9.80 7.27 5.41
N LEU A 36 -8.50 7.18 5.62
CA LEU A 36 -7.48 7.51 4.62
C LEU A 36 -7.38 6.46 3.52
N GLY A 37 -7.55 5.18 3.86
CA GLY A 37 -7.40 4.08 2.91
C GLY A 37 -8.24 4.23 1.64
N PRO A 38 -9.56 4.42 1.75
CA PRO A 38 -10.41 4.64 0.57
C PRO A 38 -10.03 5.86 -0.25
N ILE A 39 -9.57 6.93 0.41
CA ILE A 39 -9.13 8.15 -0.27
C ILE A 39 -7.86 7.88 -1.08
N LEU A 40 -6.89 7.19 -0.49
CA LEU A 40 -5.67 6.80 -1.19
C LEU A 40 -5.96 5.89 -2.37
N GLU A 41 -6.84 4.91 -2.19
CA GLU A 41 -7.22 3.99 -3.26
C GLU A 41 -7.83 4.75 -4.45
N LYS A 42 -8.67 5.72 -4.16
CA LYS A 42 -9.30 6.55 -5.20
C LYS A 42 -8.26 7.38 -5.95
N VAL A 43 -7.43 8.13 -5.21
CA VAL A 43 -6.44 9.02 -5.80
C VAL A 43 -5.43 8.24 -6.64
N ILE A 44 -4.93 7.13 -6.12
CA ILE A 44 -3.96 6.30 -6.83
C ILE A 44 -4.60 5.61 -8.02
N GLY A 45 -5.86 5.18 -7.90
CA GLY A 45 -6.61 4.61 -9.02
C GLY A 45 -6.77 5.59 -10.18
N GLU A 46 -6.85 6.89 -9.90
CA GLU A 46 -6.96 7.92 -10.92
C GLU A 46 -5.67 8.09 -11.74
N THR A 47 -4.56 7.52 -11.30
CA THR A 47 -3.29 7.59 -12.04
C THR A 47 -3.25 6.63 -13.23
N GLY A 48 -4.23 5.73 -13.36
CA GLY A 48 -4.28 4.79 -14.47
C GLY A 48 -3.14 3.77 -14.49
N GLY A 49 -2.65 3.40 -13.30
CA GLY A 49 -1.57 2.42 -13.17
C GLY A 49 -0.17 3.00 -13.15
N ARG A 50 -0.03 4.33 -13.17
CA ARG A 50 1.28 4.99 -13.09
C ARG A 50 1.90 4.92 -11.69
N VAL A 51 1.05 4.76 -10.67
CA VAL A 51 1.45 4.62 -9.28
C VAL A 51 0.73 3.41 -8.70
N VAL A 52 1.44 2.62 -7.90
CA VAL A 52 0.88 1.43 -7.25
C VAL A 52 0.74 1.69 -5.76
N LEU A 53 -0.40 1.28 -5.20
CA LEU A 53 -0.64 1.34 -3.75
C LEU A 53 -0.39 -0.04 -3.15
N ALA A 54 0.55 -0.09 -2.19
CA ALA A 54 0.85 -1.29 -1.42
C ALA A 54 0.35 -1.09 0.00
N LYS A 55 -0.59 -1.92 0.45
CA LYS A 55 -1.19 -1.84 1.78
C LYS A 55 -0.57 -2.92 2.68
N VAL A 56 -0.03 -2.50 3.81
CA VAL A 56 0.61 -3.40 4.77
C VAL A 56 -0.11 -3.32 6.12
N ASN A 57 -0.69 -4.42 6.55
CA ASN A 57 -1.28 -4.54 7.89
C ASN A 57 -0.14 -4.74 8.90
N VAL A 58 0.11 -3.72 9.74
CA VAL A 58 1.26 -3.75 10.65
C VAL A 58 1.11 -4.74 11.80
N ASP A 59 -0.10 -5.19 12.11
CA ASP A 59 -0.30 -6.22 13.14
C ASP A 59 0.14 -7.60 12.64
N GLU A 60 -0.04 -7.86 11.36
CA GLU A 60 0.32 -9.14 10.75
C GLU A 60 1.74 -9.15 10.19
N ASN A 61 2.31 -7.96 9.95
CA ASN A 61 3.61 -7.78 9.30
C ASN A 61 4.46 -6.77 10.07
N PRO A 62 4.86 -7.11 11.30
CA PRO A 62 5.59 -6.19 12.19
C PRO A 62 7.02 -5.83 11.72
#